data_9cf0c62da77a99f753d92e04d63e0055
#
_entry.id   9cf0c62da77a99f753d92e04d63e0055
#
_cell.length_a   1.000
_cell.length_b   1.000
_cell.length_c   1.000
_cell.angle_alpha   90.00
_cell.angle_beta   90.00
_cell.angle_gamma   90.00
#
_symmetry.space_group_name_H-M   'P 1'
#
loop_
_entity.id
_entity.type
_entity.pdbx_description
1 polymer ?
#
loop_
_entity_poly.entity_id
_entity_poly.type
_entity_poly.pdbx_seq_one_letter_code
_entity_poly.pdbx_strand_id
1 'polypeptide(L)'
;MTKNIPSRKNTILRSLGISLLYFTAAQFGLSLDLDPHQITHYWPASGVALASVLFFDKRALAGITIGALATVLVVVLQQPLAPTFAMLFVAFVTIGALIVQPLIALTLLKRFTAGMPFWTHIKSFYRGVGILLVVSVIPASMGAGALYMTGIMDSDNILNAWILWTMADFLGMVTIAPALYHLARHFDVTPRNSDQAPLYTIIAFSLACLSAVVIFI
;
A
#
# COMPACT_ATOMS: atom_id res chain seq x y z
N MET A 1 24.85 -1.38 -23.12
CA MET A 1 24.38 -0.90 -21.80
C MET A 1 24.22 -2.11 -20.88
N THR A 2 25.25 -2.43 -20.09
CA THR A 2 25.19 -3.53 -19.11
C THR A 2 24.23 -3.14 -17.99
N LYS A 3 23.10 -3.82 -17.92
CA LYS A 3 22.15 -3.70 -16.81
C LYS A 3 22.84 -4.18 -15.54
N ASN A 4 23.31 -3.28 -14.69
CA ASN A 4 23.82 -3.64 -13.36
C ASN A 4 22.71 -4.36 -12.60
N ILE A 5 22.83 -5.68 -12.48
CA ILE A 5 21.93 -6.51 -11.68
C ILE A 5 22.29 -6.21 -10.22
N PRO A 6 21.37 -5.69 -9.41
CA PRO A 6 21.66 -5.40 -8.01
C PRO A 6 22.07 -6.68 -7.29
N SER A 7 23.01 -6.57 -6.36
CA SER A 7 23.46 -7.73 -5.60
C SER A 7 22.29 -8.35 -4.84
N ARG A 8 22.33 -9.67 -4.61
CA ARG A 8 21.29 -10.42 -3.89
C ARG A 8 21.04 -9.82 -2.50
N LYS A 9 22.09 -9.36 -1.82
CA LYS A 9 22.01 -8.68 -0.52
C LYS A 9 21.16 -7.40 -0.59
N ASN A 10 21.38 -6.57 -1.61
CA ASN A 10 20.63 -5.32 -1.79
C ASN A 10 19.16 -5.56 -2.14
N THR A 11 18.86 -6.64 -2.84
CA THR A 11 17.47 -7.04 -3.15
C THR A 11 16.74 -7.46 -1.87
N ILE A 12 17.37 -8.27 -1.02
CA ILE A 12 16.79 -8.71 0.26
C ILE A 12 16.55 -7.51 1.19
N LEU A 13 17.57 -6.65 1.40
CA LEU A 13 17.43 -5.46 2.24
C LEU A 13 16.29 -4.54 1.78
N ARG A 14 16.16 -4.34 0.48
CA ARG A 14 15.07 -3.56 -0.11
C ARG A 14 13.71 -4.18 0.20
N SER A 15 13.57 -5.48 -0.02
CA SER A 15 12.30 -6.18 0.24
C SER A 15 11.93 -6.12 1.72
N LEU A 16 12.89 -6.31 2.62
CA LEU A 16 12.65 -6.17 4.07
C LEU A 16 12.26 -4.74 4.46
N GLY A 17 12.91 -3.74 3.89
CA GLY A 17 12.58 -2.34 4.13
C GLY A 17 11.16 -1.98 3.67
N ILE A 18 10.79 -2.39 2.46
CA ILE A 18 9.43 -2.17 1.95
C ILE A 18 8.40 -2.93 2.80
N SER A 19 8.72 -4.16 3.21
CA SER A 19 7.84 -4.98 4.05
C SER A 19 7.58 -4.32 5.41
N LEU A 20 8.65 -3.87 6.09
CA LEU A 20 8.53 -3.19 7.37
C LEU A 20 7.70 -1.91 7.24
N LEU A 21 8.00 -1.13 6.21
CA LEU A 21 7.32 0.11 5.92
C LEU A 21 5.82 -0.08 5.65
N TYR A 22 5.49 -1.04 4.78
CA TYR A 22 4.12 -1.40 4.47
C TYR A 22 3.39 -1.85 5.73
N PHE A 23 4.00 -2.77 6.50
CA PHE A 23 3.43 -3.30 7.73
C PHE A 23 3.15 -2.18 8.76
N THR A 24 4.14 -1.30 9.01
CA THR A 24 3.98 -0.19 9.95
C THR A 24 2.87 0.77 9.51
N ALA A 25 2.81 1.11 8.21
CA ALA A 25 1.77 1.95 7.66
C ALA A 25 0.38 1.29 7.76
N ALA A 26 0.31 -0.03 7.57
CA ALA A 26 -0.93 -0.79 7.73
C ALA A 26 -1.39 -0.83 9.18
N GLN A 27 -0.48 -1.09 10.14
CA GLN A 27 -0.82 -1.07 11.57
C GLN A 27 -1.29 0.32 12.02
N PHE A 28 -0.65 1.38 11.49
CA PHE A 28 -1.12 2.74 11.73
C PHE A 28 -2.56 2.94 11.19
N GLY A 29 -2.84 2.52 9.95
CA GLY A 29 -4.19 2.58 9.38
C GLY A 29 -5.22 1.84 10.26
N LEU A 30 -4.89 0.63 10.71
CA LEU A 30 -5.75 -0.16 11.60
C LEU A 30 -5.95 0.50 12.98
N SER A 31 -4.96 1.23 13.50
CA SER A 31 -5.10 1.94 14.77
C SER A 31 -6.05 3.15 14.72
N LEU A 32 -6.33 3.66 13.54
CA LEU A 32 -7.30 4.74 13.30
C LEU A 32 -8.74 4.22 13.15
N ASP A 33 -8.92 2.92 13.29
CA ASP A 33 -10.23 2.29 13.13
C ASP A 33 -11.09 2.54 14.37
N LEU A 34 -12.22 3.22 14.14
CA LEU A 34 -13.23 3.51 15.15
C LEU A 34 -14.45 2.58 15.02
N ASP A 35 -14.46 1.70 14.01
CA ASP A 35 -15.58 0.84 13.68
C ASP A 35 -15.30 -0.61 14.12
N PRO A 36 -16.27 -1.30 14.77
CA PRO A 36 -16.16 -2.73 15.11
C PRO A 36 -15.90 -3.64 13.91
N HIS A 37 -16.20 -3.19 12.68
CA HIS A 37 -15.99 -3.95 11.44
C HIS A 37 -14.58 -3.85 10.86
N GLN A 38 -13.66 -3.14 11.51
CA GLN A 38 -12.26 -2.99 11.09
C GLN A 38 -12.06 -2.41 9.67
N ILE A 39 -12.94 -1.53 9.24
CA ILE A 39 -12.83 -0.80 7.98
C ILE A 39 -12.31 0.60 8.28
N THR A 40 -11.02 0.78 8.13
CA THR A 40 -10.36 2.06 8.39
C THR A 40 -10.74 3.12 7.35
N HIS A 41 -10.84 4.37 7.79
CA HIS A 41 -11.10 5.53 6.94
C HIS A 41 -9.85 6.03 6.18
N TYR A 42 -8.67 5.53 6.54
CA TYR A 42 -7.41 5.91 5.92
C TYR A 42 -6.45 4.72 5.87
N TRP A 43 -5.99 4.36 4.66
CA TRP A 43 -5.11 3.22 4.44
C TRP A 43 -3.77 3.64 3.85
N PRO A 44 -2.81 4.12 4.67
CA PRO A 44 -1.53 4.63 4.17
C PRO A 44 -0.66 3.55 3.51
N ALA A 45 -0.89 2.27 3.81
CA ALA A 45 -0.16 1.16 3.20
C ALA A 45 -0.33 1.09 1.67
N SER A 46 -1.49 1.48 1.12
CA SER A 46 -1.70 1.58 -0.33
C SER A 46 -0.78 2.62 -0.97
N GLY A 47 -0.55 3.74 -0.29
CA GLY A 47 0.39 4.77 -0.72
C GLY A 47 1.85 4.31 -0.65
N VAL A 48 2.22 3.54 0.39
CA VAL A 48 3.54 2.88 0.47
C VAL A 48 3.73 1.90 -0.69
N ALA A 49 2.73 1.08 -0.98
CA ALA A 49 2.78 0.15 -2.10
C ALA A 49 2.97 0.88 -3.43
N LEU A 50 2.18 1.94 -3.67
CA LEU A 50 2.29 2.76 -4.87
C LEU A 50 3.68 3.42 -4.99
N ALA A 51 4.17 4.07 -3.95
CA ALA A 51 5.51 4.66 -3.94
C ALA A 51 6.57 3.62 -4.25
N SER A 52 6.49 2.46 -3.60
CA SER A 52 7.45 1.37 -3.78
C SER A 52 7.51 0.88 -5.23
N VAL A 53 6.37 0.70 -5.90
CA VAL A 53 6.36 0.29 -7.32
C VAL A 53 6.76 1.42 -8.26
N LEU A 54 6.51 2.69 -7.93
CA LEU A 54 6.99 3.83 -8.71
C LEU A 54 8.52 3.95 -8.66
N PHE A 55 9.17 3.59 -7.54
CA PHE A 55 10.63 3.61 -7.39
C PHE A 55 11.31 2.36 -7.94
N PHE A 56 10.79 1.19 -7.58
CA PHE A 56 11.49 -0.08 -7.79
C PHE A 56 10.82 -0.99 -8.82
N ASP A 57 9.74 -0.50 -9.45
CA ASP A 57 8.97 -1.28 -10.41
C ASP A 57 8.42 -2.58 -9.77
N LYS A 58 8.21 -3.61 -10.55
CA LYS A 58 7.76 -4.93 -10.08
C LYS A 58 8.66 -5.56 -9.01
N ARG A 59 9.89 -5.06 -8.85
CA ARG A 59 10.82 -5.53 -7.82
C ARG A 59 10.40 -5.20 -6.39
N ALA A 60 9.45 -4.24 -6.22
CA ALA A 60 8.87 -3.91 -4.92
C ALA A 60 7.90 -4.98 -4.41
N LEU A 61 7.33 -5.80 -5.30
CA LEU A 61 6.22 -6.71 -4.98
C LEU A 61 6.56 -7.68 -3.86
N ALA A 62 7.78 -8.23 -3.83
CA ALA A 62 8.17 -9.15 -2.76
C ALA A 62 8.05 -8.51 -1.37
N GLY A 63 8.50 -7.26 -1.23
CA GLY A 63 8.37 -6.51 0.03
C GLY A 63 6.91 -6.19 0.37
N ILE A 64 6.13 -5.74 -0.62
CA ILE A 64 4.70 -5.46 -0.44
C ILE A 64 3.95 -6.74 0.00
N THR A 65 4.21 -7.85 -0.67
CA THR A 65 3.57 -9.15 -0.35
C THR A 65 3.89 -9.60 1.07
N ILE A 66 5.16 -9.54 1.48
CA ILE A 66 5.58 -9.92 2.84
C ILE A 66 4.91 -8.99 3.88
N GLY A 67 4.88 -7.67 3.63
CA GLY A 67 4.23 -6.71 4.51
C GLY A 67 2.72 -6.93 4.63
N ALA A 68 2.04 -7.18 3.50
CA ALA A 68 0.62 -7.48 3.47
C ALA A 68 0.29 -8.80 4.20
N LEU A 69 1.10 -9.85 3.96
CA LEU A 69 0.96 -11.13 4.68
C LEU A 69 1.13 -10.95 6.20
N ALA A 70 2.14 -10.19 6.63
CA ALA A 70 2.36 -9.92 8.04
C ALA A 70 1.17 -9.14 8.66
N THR A 71 0.62 -8.16 7.94
CA THR A 71 -0.55 -7.39 8.38
C THR A 71 -1.78 -8.30 8.56
N VAL A 72 -2.09 -9.08 7.53
CA VAL A 72 -3.25 -9.99 7.58
C VAL A 72 -3.08 -11.06 8.65
N LEU A 73 -1.86 -11.58 8.83
CA LEU A 73 -1.57 -12.54 9.91
C LEU A 73 -1.86 -11.93 11.28
N VAL A 74 -1.45 -10.69 11.54
CA VAL A 74 -1.74 -10.01 12.82
C VAL A 74 -3.24 -9.86 13.01
N VAL A 75 -3.97 -9.41 11.98
CA VAL A 75 -5.44 -9.27 12.05
C VAL A 75 -6.12 -10.60 12.35
N VAL A 76 -5.70 -11.68 11.69
CA VAL A 76 -6.26 -13.03 11.94
C VAL A 76 -5.95 -13.54 13.34
N LEU A 77 -4.72 -13.31 13.85
CA LEU A 77 -4.32 -13.75 15.19
C LEU A 77 -4.99 -12.95 16.32
N GLN A 78 -5.44 -11.74 16.05
CA GLN A 78 -6.18 -10.91 17.02
C GLN A 78 -7.65 -11.34 17.16
N GLN A 79 -8.17 -12.21 16.29
CA GLN A 79 -9.53 -12.70 16.42
C GLN A 79 -9.64 -13.64 17.66
N PRO A 80 -10.72 -13.51 18.44
CA PRO A 80 -10.89 -14.29 19.66
C PRO A 80 -11.14 -15.78 19.42
N LEU A 81 -11.54 -16.16 18.22
CA LEU A 81 -11.82 -17.53 17.81
C LEU A 81 -10.79 -18.01 16.79
N ALA A 82 -10.62 -19.33 16.71
CA ALA A 82 -9.78 -19.93 15.67
C ALA A 82 -10.25 -19.48 14.27
N PRO A 83 -9.32 -19.20 13.34
CA PRO A 83 -9.67 -18.72 12.01
C PRO A 83 -10.54 -19.73 11.27
N THR A 84 -11.69 -19.27 10.79
CA THR A 84 -12.59 -20.07 9.97
C THR A 84 -12.12 -20.10 8.52
N PHE A 85 -12.63 -21.06 7.72
CA PHE A 85 -12.37 -21.08 6.28
C PHE A 85 -12.79 -19.77 5.60
N ALA A 86 -13.89 -19.16 6.03
CA ALA A 86 -14.37 -17.87 5.55
C ALA A 86 -13.34 -16.76 5.77
N MET A 87 -12.78 -16.65 6.97
CA MET A 87 -11.73 -15.67 7.29
C MET A 87 -10.48 -15.87 6.46
N LEU A 88 -10.05 -17.12 6.27
CA LEU A 88 -8.87 -17.44 5.44
C LEU A 88 -9.12 -17.11 3.96
N PHE A 89 -10.33 -17.33 3.46
CA PHE A 89 -10.72 -16.96 2.10
C PHE A 89 -10.69 -15.43 1.92
N VAL A 90 -11.29 -14.67 2.83
CA VAL A 90 -11.24 -13.20 2.80
C VAL A 90 -9.81 -12.70 2.85
N ALA A 91 -8.98 -13.26 3.74
CA ALA A 91 -7.55 -12.92 3.85
C ALA A 91 -6.81 -13.16 2.53
N PHE A 92 -7.03 -14.31 1.89
CA PHE A 92 -6.40 -14.64 0.60
C PHE A 92 -6.81 -13.67 -0.50
N VAL A 93 -8.10 -13.37 -0.63
CA VAL A 93 -8.65 -12.43 -1.63
C VAL A 93 -8.08 -11.03 -1.39
N THR A 94 -8.05 -10.58 -0.14
CA THR A 94 -7.53 -9.25 0.24
C THR A 94 -6.04 -9.13 -0.09
N ILE A 95 -5.21 -10.12 0.25
CA ILE A 95 -3.78 -10.11 -0.10
C ILE A 95 -3.60 -10.03 -1.62
N GLY A 96 -4.36 -10.81 -2.37
CA GLY A 96 -4.34 -10.76 -3.84
C GLY A 96 -4.67 -9.37 -4.39
N ALA A 97 -5.69 -8.73 -3.84
CA ALA A 97 -6.10 -7.38 -4.22
C ALA A 97 -5.01 -6.34 -3.93
N LEU A 98 -4.39 -6.40 -2.74
CA LEU A 98 -3.31 -5.50 -2.33
C LEU A 98 -2.04 -5.63 -3.18
N ILE A 99 -1.81 -6.78 -3.82
CA ILE A 99 -0.70 -7.00 -4.76
C ILE A 99 -1.07 -6.49 -6.17
N VAL A 100 -2.29 -6.75 -6.61
CA VAL A 100 -2.76 -6.40 -7.96
C VAL A 100 -2.94 -4.88 -8.11
N GLN A 101 -3.47 -4.22 -7.10
CA GLN A 101 -3.75 -2.78 -7.10
C GLN A 101 -2.52 -1.92 -7.51
N PRO A 102 -1.36 -1.99 -6.85
CA PRO A 102 -0.21 -1.15 -7.20
C PRO A 102 0.37 -1.47 -8.58
N LEU A 103 0.21 -2.71 -9.07
CA LEU A 103 0.63 -3.08 -10.43
C LEU A 103 -0.23 -2.42 -11.50
N ILE A 104 -1.54 -2.42 -11.31
CA ILE A 104 -2.47 -1.76 -12.22
C ILE A 104 -2.24 -0.25 -12.16
N ALA A 105 -2.11 0.33 -10.96
CA ALA A 105 -1.79 1.74 -10.77
C ALA A 105 -0.51 2.13 -11.50
N LEU A 106 0.58 1.38 -11.33
CA LEU A 106 1.85 1.61 -12.01
C LEU A 106 1.70 1.60 -13.53
N THR A 107 0.97 0.61 -14.05
CA THR A 107 0.78 0.41 -15.49
C THR A 107 -0.01 1.57 -16.10
N LEU A 108 -1.12 1.95 -15.47
CA LEU A 108 -1.98 3.04 -15.93
C LEU A 108 -1.28 4.40 -15.78
N LEU A 109 -0.62 4.66 -14.67
CA LEU A 109 0.14 5.90 -14.47
C LEU A 109 1.23 6.02 -15.53
N LYS A 110 2.05 5.00 -15.76
CA LYS A 110 3.09 5.03 -16.82
C LYS A 110 2.51 5.33 -18.19
N ARG A 111 1.36 4.77 -18.50
CA ARG A 111 0.69 4.95 -19.81
C ARG A 111 0.11 6.36 -19.99
N PHE A 112 -0.52 6.91 -18.95
CA PHE A 112 -1.33 8.13 -19.08
C PHE A 112 -0.64 9.40 -18.56
N THR A 113 0.48 9.28 -17.83
CA THR A 113 1.29 10.42 -17.36
C THR A 113 2.65 10.51 -18.05
N ALA A 114 2.84 9.82 -19.17
CA ALA A 114 4.11 9.77 -19.92
C ALA A 114 5.33 9.36 -19.07
N GLY A 115 5.12 8.51 -18.06
CA GLY A 115 6.17 8.02 -17.17
C GLY A 115 6.65 9.03 -16.13
N MET A 116 6.07 10.24 -16.10
CA MET A 116 6.37 11.24 -15.06
C MET A 116 5.48 11.04 -13.83
N PRO A 117 5.95 11.43 -12.63
CA PRO A 117 5.10 11.44 -11.45
C PRO A 117 3.85 12.30 -11.70
N PHE A 118 2.68 11.78 -11.36
CA PHE A 118 1.41 12.42 -11.70
C PHE A 118 1.21 13.80 -11.06
N TRP A 119 1.93 14.11 -9.98
CA TRP A 119 1.87 15.41 -9.28
C TRP A 119 2.77 16.50 -9.86
N THR A 120 3.54 16.26 -10.92
CA THR A 120 4.47 17.25 -11.47
C THR A 120 3.82 18.31 -12.35
N HIS A 121 2.71 17.97 -13.01
CA HIS A 121 1.97 18.87 -13.90
C HIS A 121 0.48 18.76 -13.67
N ILE A 122 -0.24 19.88 -13.78
CA ILE A 122 -1.67 19.96 -13.49
C ILE A 122 -2.52 18.94 -14.30
N LYS A 123 -2.23 18.77 -15.59
CA LYS A 123 -2.94 17.79 -16.44
C LYS A 123 -2.65 16.35 -16.02
N SER A 124 -1.40 16.06 -15.67
CA SER A 124 -1.00 14.75 -15.15
C SER A 124 -1.57 14.47 -13.76
N PHE A 125 -1.72 15.52 -12.95
CA PHE A 125 -2.33 15.43 -11.63
C PHE A 125 -3.78 14.97 -11.71
N TYR A 126 -4.63 15.64 -12.48
CA TYR A 126 -6.03 15.21 -12.62
C TYR A 126 -6.19 13.81 -13.21
N ARG A 127 -5.35 13.46 -14.20
CA ARG A 127 -5.34 12.10 -14.75
C ARG A 127 -4.91 11.07 -13.72
N GLY A 128 -3.85 11.37 -12.97
CA GLY A 128 -3.34 10.48 -11.93
C GLY A 128 -4.35 10.26 -10.80
N VAL A 129 -4.96 11.34 -10.30
CA VAL A 129 -6.00 11.28 -9.28
C VAL A 129 -7.18 10.43 -9.76
N GLY A 130 -7.67 10.64 -10.99
CA GLY A 130 -8.73 9.82 -11.57
C GLY A 130 -8.35 8.34 -11.69
N ILE A 131 -7.12 8.03 -12.12
CA ILE A 131 -6.59 6.65 -12.18
C ILE A 131 -6.56 6.03 -10.79
N LEU A 132 -6.04 6.74 -9.79
CA LEU A 132 -5.94 6.21 -8.43
C LEU A 132 -7.32 5.94 -7.82
N LEU A 133 -8.30 6.80 -8.07
CA LEU A 133 -9.68 6.55 -7.63
C LEU A 133 -10.24 5.28 -8.26
N VAL A 134 -10.09 5.11 -9.58
CA VAL A 134 -10.57 3.89 -10.28
C VAL A 134 -9.85 2.64 -9.78
N VAL A 135 -8.55 2.72 -9.55
CA VAL A 135 -7.76 1.57 -9.07
C VAL A 135 -8.11 1.20 -7.63
N SER A 136 -8.53 2.16 -6.80
CA SER A 136 -8.99 1.90 -5.42
C SER A 136 -10.28 1.07 -5.35
N VAL A 137 -11.08 1.10 -6.40
CA VAL A 137 -12.29 0.28 -6.52
C VAL A 137 -11.97 -1.23 -6.52
N ILE A 138 -10.79 -1.63 -7.01
CA ILE A 138 -10.42 -3.04 -7.15
C ILE A 138 -10.34 -3.75 -5.79
N PRO A 139 -9.50 -3.35 -4.83
CA PRO A 139 -9.42 -4.02 -3.54
C PRO A 139 -10.73 -3.88 -2.75
N ALA A 140 -11.42 -2.75 -2.85
CA ALA A 140 -12.71 -2.55 -2.22
C ALA A 140 -13.75 -3.56 -2.74
N SER A 141 -13.84 -3.75 -4.05
CA SER A 141 -14.77 -4.72 -4.65
C SER A 141 -14.42 -6.15 -4.31
N MET A 142 -13.13 -6.50 -4.34
CA MET A 142 -12.67 -7.85 -4.00
C MET A 142 -12.87 -8.16 -2.52
N GLY A 143 -12.46 -7.24 -1.63
CA GLY A 143 -12.55 -7.41 -0.19
C GLY A 143 -14.00 -7.41 0.31
N ALA A 144 -14.77 -6.38 -0.03
CA ALA A 144 -16.19 -6.29 0.34
C ALA A 144 -17.00 -7.45 -0.26
N GLY A 145 -16.73 -7.81 -1.52
CA GLY A 145 -17.36 -8.98 -2.15
C GLY A 145 -17.06 -10.29 -1.41
N ALA A 146 -15.81 -10.50 -0.97
CA ALA A 146 -15.43 -11.68 -0.19
C ALA A 146 -16.12 -11.70 1.18
N LEU A 147 -16.21 -10.55 1.87
CA LEU A 147 -16.93 -10.43 3.16
C LEU A 147 -18.43 -10.77 3.02
N TYR A 148 -19.04 -10.29 1.94
CA TYR A 148 -20.44 -10.58 1.64
C TYR A 148 -20.66 -12.06 1.29
N MET A 149 -19.85 -12.62 0.38
CA MET A 149 -19.97 -14.01 -0.05
C MET A 149 -19.75 -15.02 1.09
N THR A 150 -18.99 -14.65 2.10
CA THR A 150 -18.73 -15.49 3.27
C THR A 150 -19.74 -15.28 4.40
N GLY A 151 -20.69 -14.36 4.26
CA GLY A 151 -21.66 -14.03 5.30
C GLY A 151 -21.08 -13.32 6.53
N ILE A 152 -19.83 -12.83 6.45
CA ILE A 152 -19.19 -12.05 7.52
C ILE A 152 -19.82 -10.65 7.58
N MET A 153 -20.28 -10.13 6.45
CA MET A 153 -20.93 -8.82 6.34
C MET A 153 -22.29 -8.93 5.65
N ASP A 154 -23.27 -8.25 6.22
CA ASP A 154 -24.64 -8.22 5.69
C ASP A 154 -24.77 -7.25 4.51
N SER A 155 -25.85 -7.44 3.71
CA SER A 155 -26.17 -6.61 2.54
C SER A 155 -26.32 -5.12 2.87
N ASP A 156 -26.80 -4.79 4.05
CA ASP A 156 -27.08 -3.41 4.46
C ASP A 156 -25.80 -2.59 4.70
N ASN A 157 -24.72 -3.26 5.06
CA ASN A 157 -23.44 -2.64 5.39
C ASN A 157 -22.43 -2.67 4.23
N ILE A 158 -22.64 -3.52 3.22
CA ILE A 158 -21.66 -3.78 2.16
C ILE A 158 -21.33 -2.54 1.34
N LEU A 159 -22.31 -1.70 1.02
CA LEU A 159 -22.11 -0.50 0.22
C LEU A 159 -21.29 0.54 0.98
N ASN A 160 -21.56 0.73 2.25
CA ASN A 160 -20.80 1.63 3.12
C ASN A 160 -19.34 1.15 3.26
N ALA A 161 -19.15 -0.14 3.50
CA ALA A 161 -17.85 -0.77 3.57
C ALA A 161 -17.05 -0.58 2.27
N TRP A 162 -17.68 -0.79 1.14
CA TRP A 162 -17.07 -0.61 -0.18
C TRP A 162 -16.65 0.84 -0.45
N ILE A 163 -17.49 1.82 -0.10
CA ILE A 163 -17.19 3.25 -0.24
C ILE A 163 -16.04 3.64 0.67
N LEU A 164 -16.10 3.26 1.96
CA LEU A 164 -15.06 3.58 2.94
C LEU A 164 -13.70 2.98 2.52
N TRP A 165 -13.69 1.73 2.12
CA TRP A 165 -12.46 1.05 1.66
C TRP A 165 -11.89 1.72 0.40
N THR A 166 -12.75 2.04 -0.58
CA THR A 166 -12.33 2.77 -1.78
C THR A 166 -11.68 4.12 -1.42
N MET A 167 -12.31 4.88 -0.52
CA MET A 167 -11.80 6.19 -0.12
C MET A 167 -10.52 6.08 0.72
N ALA A 168 -10.44 5.12 1.64
CA ALA A 168 -9.26 4.89 2.45
C ALA A 168 -8.01 4.59 1.61
N ASP A 169 -8.14 3.68 0.64
CA ASP A 169 -7.07 3.35 -0.31
C ASP A 169 -6.69 4.54 -1.20
N PHE A 170 -7.69 5.21 -1.74
CA PHE A 170 -7.47 6.39 -2.57
C PHE A 170 -6.71 7.49 -1.84
N LEU A 171 -7.16 7.85 -0.62
CA LEU A 171 -6.49 8.86 0.20
C LEU A 171 -5.07 8.45 0.56
N GLY A 172 -4.84 7.19 0.92
CA GLY A 172 -3.50 6.67 1.18
C GLY A 172 -2.57 6.85 -0.02
N MET A 173 -3.02 6.50 -1.22
CA MET A 173 -2.22 6.64 -2.44
C MET A 173 -1.94 8.11 -2.82
N VAL A 174 -2.93 8.99 -2.71
CA VAL A 174 -2.78 10.40 -3.11
C VAL A 174 -1.90 11.18 -2.14
N THR A 175 -1.91 10.85 -0.85
CA THR A 175 -1.16 11.57 0.17
C THR A 175 0.24 10.98 0.39
N ILE A 176 0.32 9.68 0.65
CA ILE A 176 1.57 9.03 1.05
C ILE A 176 2.53 8.82 -0.13
N ALA A 177 2.03 8.47 -1.33
CA ALA A 177 2.94 8.18 -2.43
C ALA A 177 3.75 9.41 -2.88
N PRO A 178 3.17 10.62 -3.06
CA PRO A 178 3.96 11.82 -3.34
C PRO A 178 4.92 12.19 -2.20
N ALA A 179 4.46 12.12 -0.95
CA ALA A 179 5.28 12.43 0.22
C ALA A 179 6.54 11.56 0.26
N LEU A 180 6.38 10.25 0.12
CA LEU A 180 7.49 9.32 0.06
C LEU A 180 8.43 9.55 -1.12
N TYR A 181 7.86 9.86 -2.27
CA TYR A 181 8.63 10.14 -3.45
C TYR A 181 9.53 11.38 -3.26
N HIS A 182 8.98 12.47 -2.72
CA HIS A 182 9.75 13.67 -2.43
C HIS A 182 10.80 13.45 -1.35
N LEU A 183 10.44 12.72 -0.29
CA LEU A 183 11.37 12.37 0.79
C LEU A 183 12.54 11.55 0.26
N ALA A 184 12.28 10.53 -0.52
CA ALA A 184 13.32 9.69 -1.11
C ALA A 184 14.25 10.47 -2.04
N ARG A 185 13.71 11.43 -2.79
CA ARG A 185 14.53 12.32 -3.62
C ARG A 185 15.37 13.30 -2.82
N HIS A 186 14.84 13.82 -1.74
CA HIS A 186 15.56 14.74 -0.86
C HIS A 186 16.81 14.10 -0.26
N PHE A 187 16.73 12.82 0.09
CA PHE A 187 17.87 12.04 0.60
C PHE A 187 18.73 11.37 -0.48
N ASP A 188 18.58 11.81 -1.74
CA ASP A 188 19.32 11.29 -2.91
C ASP A 188 19.20 9.76 -3.09
N VAL A 189 18.12 9.21 -2.61
CA VAL A 189 17.76 7.79 -2.73
C VAL A 189 17.24 7.53 -4.14
N THR A 190 18.09 7.73 -5.13
CA THR A 190 17.73 7.41 -6.50
C THR A 190 18.19 5.98 -6.85
N PRO A 191 17.49 5.27 -7.75
CA PRO A 191 17.91 3.94 -8.19
C PRO A 191 19.29 3.89 -8.81
N ARG A 192 19.90 5.05 -9.06
CA ARG A 192 21.19 5.21 -9.75
C ARG A 192 22.40 5.09 -8.82
N ASN A 193 22.27 5.37 -7.50
CA ASN A 193 23.35 5.30 -6.51
C ASN A 193 23.01 4.26 -5.42
N SER A 194 22.83 3.01 -5.82
CA SER A 194 21.99 2.04 -5.13
C SER A 194 22.61 1.31 -3.93
N ASP A 195 23.82 1.58 -3.48
CA ASP A 195 24.42 0.73 -2.45
C ASP A 195 24.11 1.17 -1.01
N GLN A 196 23.77 2.43 -0.78
CA GLN A 196 23.40 2.95 0.56
C GLN A 196 21.94 3.44 0.65
N ALA A 197 21.27 3.57 -0.48
CA ALA A 197 19.91 4.08 -0.61
C ALA A 197 18.83 3.36 0.24
N PRO A 198 18.86 2.02 0.41
CA PRO A 198 17.78 1.35 1.13
C PRO A 198 17.71 1.71 2.62
N LEU A 199 18.85 1.86 3.28
CA LEU A 199 18.90 2.07 4.72
C LEU A 199 18.41 3.46 5.12
N TYR A 200 18.83 4.50 4.43
CA TYR A 200 18.40 5.89 4.70
C TYR A 200 16.92 6.10 4.40
N THR A 201 16.39 5.48 3.36
CA THR A 201 14.95 5.52 3.03
C THR A 201 14.13 4.87 4.12
N ILE A 202 14.57 3.71 4.60
CA ILE A 202 13.91 2.99 5.70
C ILE A 202 13.93 3.83 6.97
N ILE A 203 15.09 4.40 7.34
CA ILE A 203 15.24 5.21 8.55
C ILE A 203 14.38 6.48 8.46
N ALA A 204 14.49 7.25 7.36
CA ALA A 204 13.75 8.50 7.20
C ALA A 204 12.24 8.28 7.21
N PHE A 205 11.79 7.17 6.63
CA PHE A 205 10.36 6.86 6.59
C PHE A 205 9.85 6.27 7.91
N SER A 206 10.62 5.41 8.56
CA SER A 206 10.27 4.95 9.91
C SER A 206 10.16 6.12 10.88
N LEU A 207 11.03 7.12 10.75
CA LEU A 207 10.97 8.37 11.52
C LEU A 207 9.74 9.22 11.14
N ALA A 208 9.38 9.29 9.87
CA ALA A 208 8.19 10.03 9.42
C ALA A 208 6.88 9.35 9.88
N CYS A 209 6.82 8.02 9.85
CA CYS A 209 5.68 7.27 10.40
C CYS A 209 5.61 7.39 11.93
N LEU A 210 6.74 7.30 12.63
CA LEU A 210 6.81 7.51 14.07
C LEU A 210 6.40 8.94 14.46
N SER A 211 6.83 9.96 13.71
CA SER A 211 6.43 11.34 13.97
C SER A 211 4.94 11.56 13.71
N ALA A 212 4.37 10.93 12.68
CA ALA A 212 2.93 10.98 12.43
C ALA A 212 2.13 10.31 13.56
N VAL A 213 2.59 9.16 14.07
CA VAL A 213 1.97 8.48 15.22
C VAL A 213 2.03 9.36 16.48
N VAL A 214 3.18 10.02 16.75
CA VAL A 214 3.35 10.89 17.94
C VAL A 214 2.51 12.18 17.85
N ILE A 215 2.20 12.67 16.64
CA ILE A 215 1.38 13.89 16.45
C ILE A 215 -0.12 13.59 16.62
N PHE A 216 -0.55 12.35 16.39
CA PHE A 216 -1.97 11.96 16.40
C PHE A 216 -2.39 11.13 17.64
N ILE A 217 -1.48 10.85 18.58
CA ILE A 217 -1.77 10.34 19.91
C ILE A 217 -1.72 11.49 20.93
#